data_fa775b64012c71f5f5a2fb72d9712671
#
_entry.id   fa775b64012c71f5f5a2fb72d9712671
#
_cell.length_a   1.000
_cell.length_b   1.000
_cell.length_c   1.000
_cell.angle_alpha   90.00
_cell.angle_beta   90.00
_cell.angle_gamma   90.00
#
_symmetry.space_group_name_H-M   'P 1'
#
loop_
_entity.id
_entity.type
_entity.pdbx_description
1 polymer ?
#
loop_
_entity_poly.entity_id
_entity_poly.type
_entity_poly.pdbx_seq_one_letter_code
_entity_poly.pdbx_strand_id
1 'polypeptide(L)'
;MLNTLLLIGGLALILAGANGLTDGSAAVAKRFRISDLVIGLTIVAFGTSAPELVISVLSALNGSAEMAIGNVVGSNIFNALMIIGCTALVLPIKVGEGTMSKEIPLVILSSLVLFVCANDMMLDREAVNVISRSDGFVLLAFFLIFMRYTFAIARNGADEAGEEQKIKEMPVWKSVLYIAGGLAGLIFGGQLFVDGASGLARSWGVSESVIGLTLVAGGTSLPELATSVTAALKKNPGIAIGNVIGSNLFNIFFVLGCSATVSPLPMGNINNLDLSVLIASSLLLWLVGWFFRKRTITRLEGALMVGCYVVYTAYLDRKSTRLN
;
A
#
# COMPACT_ATOMS: atom_id res chain seq x y z
N MET A 1 16.33 18.25 20.15
CA MET A 1 17.43 18.09 19.16
C MET A 1 17.49 16.69 18.56
N LEU A 2 17.54 15.60 19.36
CA LEU A 2 17.62 14.23 18.82
C LEU A 2 16.43 13.91 17.89
N ASN A 3 15.19 14.16 18.32
CA ASN A 3 13.98 13.90 17.51
C ASN A 3 13.99 14.66 16.17
N THR A 4 14.48 15.89 16.14
CA THR A 4 14.61 16.67 14.91
C THR A 4 15.67 16.07 13.98
N LEU A 5 16.77 15.56 14.50
CA LEU A 5 17.81 14.87 13.72
C LEU A 5 17.29 13.55 13.16
N LEU A 6 16.55 12.78 13.96
CA LEU A 6 15.91 11.53 13.52
C LEU A 6 14.90 11.79 12.38
N LEU A 7 14.05 12.82 12.54
CA LEU A 7 13.08 13.21 11.53
C LEU A 7 13.73 13.63 10.21
N ILE A 8 14.73 14.52 10.26
CA ILE A 8 15.44 14.99 9.05
C ILE A 8 16.25 13.86 8.43
N GLY A 9 16.99 13.08 9.24
CA GLY A 9 17.77 11.94 8.77
C GLY A 9 16.87 10.86 8.16
N GLY A 10 15.74 10.55 8.80
CA GLY A 10 14.72 9.64 8.30
C GLY A 10 14.16 10.10 6.95
N LEU A 11 13.77 11.37 6.84
CA LEU A 11 13.28 11.93 5.58
C LEU A 11 14.33 11.86 4.46
N ALA A 12 15.59 12.17 4.76
CA ALA A 12 16.67 12.09 3.78
C ALA A 12 16.88 10.65 3.29
N LEU A 13 16.83 9.66 4.20
CA LEU A 13 16.92 8.25 3.85
C LEU A 13 15.72 7.77 3.04
N ILE A 14 14.49 8.19 3.39
CA ILE A 14 13.29 7.88 2.63
C ILE A 14 13.42 8.39 1.18
N LEU A 15 13.80 9.65 1.01
CA LEU A 15 13.95 10.26 -0.33
C LEU A 15 15.06 9.60 -1.14
N ALA A 16 16.22 9.31 -0.53
CA ALA A 16 17.31 8.59 -1.18
C ALA A 16 16.90 7.15 -1.53
N GLY A 17 16.23 6.47 -0.61
CA GLY A 17 15.71 5.12 -0.77
C GLY A 17 14.69 5.02 -1.91
N ALA A 18 13.71 5.92 -1.94
CA ALA A 18 12.71 5.98 -3.01
C ALA A 18 13.33 6.25 -4.39
N ASN A 19 14.33 7.14 -4.44
CA ASN A 19 15.08 7.38 -5.68
C ASN A 19 15.84 6.13 -6.14
N GLY A 20 16.54 5.46 -5.23
CA GLY A 20 17.28 4.23 -5.54
C GLY A 20 16.37 3.11 -6.01
N LEU A 21 15.30 2.85 -5.27
CA LEU A 21 14.31 1.82 -5.62
C LEU A 21 13.69 2.08 -7.00
N THR A 22 13.25 3.31 -7.26
CA THR A 22 12.63 3.66 -8.55
C THR A 22 13.62 3.51 -9.71
N ASP A 23 14.86 3.99 -9.57
CA ASP A 23 15.87 3.90 -10.63
C ASP A 23 16.29 2.45 -10.89
N GLY A 24 16.51 1.67 -9.83
CA GLY A 24 16.85 0.26 -9.93
C GLY A 24 15.74 -0.56 -10.59
N SER A 25 14.49 -0.31 -10.19
CA SER A 25 13.30 -0.97 -10.73
C SER A 25 13.07 -0.64 -12.20
N ALA A 26 13.16 0.63 -12.57
CA ALA A 26 13.05 1.06 -13.97
C ALA A 26 14.18 0.47 -14.86
N ALA A 27 15.39 0.35 -14.33
CA ALA A 27 16.49 -0.28 -15.06
C ALA A 27 16.28 -1.79 -15.27
N VAL A 28 15.69 -2.49 -14.29
CA VAL A 28 15.29 -3.90 -14.41
C VAL A 28 14.18 -4.03 -15.46
N ALA A 29 13.14 -3.18 -15.38
CA ALA A 29 12.04 -3.14 -16.35
C ALA A 29 12.57 -3.05 -17.79
N LYS A 30 13.42 -2.06 -18.05
CA LYS A 30 14.04 -1.85 -19.36
C LYS A 30 14.90 -3.04 -19.80
N ARG A 31 15.73 -3.57 -18.91
CA ARG A 31 16.67 -4.66 -19.23
C ARG A 31 15.96 -5.94 -19.62
N PHE A 32 14.89 -6.29 -18.93
CA PHE A 32 14.12 -7.51 -19.18
C PHE A 32 12.90 -7.30 -20.06
N ARG A 33 12.71 -6.09 -20.61
CA ARG A 33 11.55 -5.70 -21.42
C ARG A 33 10.21 -6.00 -20.72
N ILE A 34 10.17 -5.73 -19.42
CA ILE A 34 8.98 -5.85 -18.59
C ILE A 34 8.38 -4.45 -18.43
N SER A 35 7.05 -4.33 -18.45
CA SER A 35 6.40 -3.03 -18.27
C SER A 35 6.65 -2.47 -16.86
N ASP A 36 6.72 -1.14 -16.74
CA ASP A 36 6.86 -0.43 -15.46
C ASP A 36 5.74 -0.79 -14.48
N LEU A 37 4.53 -1.05 -15.00
CA LEU A 37 3.39 -1.51 -14.21
C LEU A 37 3.68 -2.84 -13.52
N VAL A 38 4.20 -3.83 -14.24
CA VAL A 38 4.51 -5.17 -13.68
C VAL A 38 5.60 -5.09 -12.62
N ILE A 39 6.62 -4.28 -12.84
CA ILE A 39 7.66 -4.05 -11.83
C ILE A 39 7.08 -3.38 -10.57
N GLY A 40 6.18 -2.41 -10.76
CA GLY A 40 5.42 -1.77 -9.69
C GLY A 40 4.58 -2.79 -8.91
N LEU A 41 3.80 -3.62 -9.63
CA LEU A 41 2.94 -4.66 -9.07
C LEU A 41 3.70 -5.77 -8.32
N THR A 42 5.00 -5.93 -8.54
CA THR A 42 5.80 -7.04 -7.99
C THR A 42 6.93 -6.57 -7.09
N ILE A 43 8.09 -6.27 -7.67
CA ILE A 43 9.31 -5.97 -6.91
C ILE A 43 9.12 -4.78 -5.98
N VAL A 44 8.50 -3.72 -6.49
CA VAL A 44 8.31 -2.49 -5.70
C VAL A 44 7.28 -2.72 -4.61
N ALA A 45 6.10 -3.22 -4.96
CA ALA A 45 5.02 -3.47 -4.01
C ALA A 45 5.42 -4.48 -2.92
N PHE A 46 6.04 -5.61 -3.28
CA PHE A 46 6.53 -6.60 -2.32
C PHE A 46 7.54 -6.00 -1.34
N GLY A 47 8.48 -5.23 -1.88
CA GLY A 47 9.55 -4.64 -1.07
C GLY A 47 9.05 -3.58 -0.10
N THR A 48 8.15 -2.70 -0.55
CA THR A 48 7.60 -1.64 0.28
C THR A 48 6.59 -2.17 1.31
N SER A 49 5.84 -3.24 0.99
CA SER A 49 4.90 -3.90 1.92
C SER A 49 5.56 -4.96 2.83
N ALA A 50 6.88 -5.10 2.81
CA ALA A 50 7.59 -6.00 3.73
C ALA A 50 7.40 -5.63 5.22
N PRO A 51 7.39 -4.34 5.63
CA PRO A 51 7.09 -3.95 7.00
C PRO A 51 5.69 -4.42 7.45
N GLU A 52 4.68 -4.25 6.58
CA GLU A 52 3.31 -4.70 6.84
C GLU A 52 3.24 -6.20 7.09
N LEU A 53 3.98 -6.99 6.31
CA LEU A 53 4.07 -8.44 6.49
C LEU A 53 4.63 -8.79 7.86
N VAL A 54 5.76 -8.19 8.23
CA VAL A 54 6.44 -8.45 9.51
C VAL A 54 5.53 -8.08 10.68
N ILE A 55 4.95 -6.87 10.65
CA ILE A 55 4.07 -6.37 11.71
C ILE A 55 2.84 -7.27 11.83
N SER A 56 2.15 -7.58 10.74
CA SER A 56 0.90 -8.35 10.80
C SER A 56 1.13 -9.81 11.24
N VAL A 57 2.18 -10.46 10.73
CA VAL A 57 2.51 -11.84 11.15
C VAL A 57 2.95 -11.90 12.62
N LEU A 58 3.81 -10.98 13.08
CA LEU A 58 4.22 -10.93 14.48
C LEU A 58 3.04 -10.59 15.40
N SER A 59 2.16 -9.69 15.00
CA SER A 59 0.93 -9.37 15.75
C SER A 59 0.02 -10.58 15.87
N ALA A 60 -0.17 -11.34 14.79
CA ALA A 60 -0.93 -12.59 14.80
C ALA A 60 -0.34 -13.63 15.75
N LEU A 61 1.00 -13.82 15.72
CA LEU A 61 1.71 -14.73 16.62
C LEU A 61 1.60 -14.32 18.10
N ASN A 62 1.59 -13.02 18.36
CA ASN A 62 1.48 -12.46 19.72
C ASN A 62 0.03 -12.36 20.21
N GLY A 63 -0.95 -12.88 19.46
CA GLY A 63 -2.36 -12.82 19.84
C GLY A 63 -3.03 -11.46 19.66
N SER A 64 -2.36 -10.52 18.98
CA SER A 64 -2.88 -9.17 18.67
C SER A 64 -3.53 -9.15 17.27
N ALA A 65 -4.55 -9.99 17.06
CA ALA A 65 -5.22 -10.17 15.77
C ALA A 65 -5.78 -8.85 15.20
N GLU A 66 -6.36 -8.02 16.05
CA GLU A 66 -6.91 -6.72 15.66
C GLU A 66 -5.84 -5.80 15.08
N MET A 67 -4.62 -5.82 15.60
CA MET A 67 -3.49 -5.06 15.04
C MET A 67 -3.09 -5.59 13.66
N ALA A 68 -3.09 -6.91 13.47
CA ALA A 68 -2.77 -7.52 12.17
C ALA A 68 -3.78 -7.13 11.10
N ILE A 69 -5.09 -7.22 11.40
CA ILE A 69 -6.17 -6.84 10.47
C ILE A 69 -6.18 -5.33 10.24
N GLY A 70 -6.09 -4.55 11.32
CA GLY A 70 -6.10 -3.09 11.27
C GLY A 70 -4.96 -2.52 10.44
N ASN A 71 -3.75 -3.10 10.55
CA ASN A 71 -2.60 -2.74 9.71
C ASN A 71 -2.91 -2.95 8.23
N VAL A 72 -3.43 -4.11 7.83
CA VAL A 72 -3.74 -4.42 6.43
C VAL A 72 -4.88 -3.54 5.89
N VAL A 73 -5.99 -3.43 6.62
CA VAL A 73 -7.14 -2.61 6.21
C VAL A 73 -6.75 -1.13 6.13
N GLY A 74 -6.06 -0.63 7.16
CA GLY A 74 -5.62 0.76 7.23
C GLY A 74 -4.64 1.12 6.11
N SER A 75 -3.61 0.29 5.88
CA SER A 75 -2.64 0.50 4.79
C SER A 75 -3.32 0.50 3.42
N ASN A 76 -4.30 -0.36 3.18
CA ASN A 76 -5.00 -0.41 1.91
C ASN A 76 -5.87 0.83 1.65
N ILE A 77 -6.57 1.33 2.67
CA ILE A 77 -7.33 2.59 2.60
C ILE A 77 -6.35 3.76 2.38
N PHE A 78 -5.23 3.79 3.11
CA PHE A 78 -4.18 4.79 2.95
C PHE A 78 -3.61 4.78 1.53
N ASN A 79 -3.27 3.61 1.02
CA ASN A 79 -2.74 3.44 -0.33
C ASN A 79 -3.72 3.94 -1.39
N ALA A 80 -4.98 3.52 -1.31
CA ALA A 80 -6.00 3.89 -2.30
C ALA A 80 -6.34 5.38 -2.26
N LEU A 81 -6.45 6.00 -1.09
CA LEU A 81 -6.90 7.38 -0.94
C LEU A 81 -5.74 8.38 -0.81
N MET A 82 -4.83 8.12 0.14
CA MET A 82 -3.77 9.08 0.46
C MET A 82 -2.63 9.02 -0.54
N ILE A 83 -2.11 7.83 -0.88
CA ILE A 83 -0.96 7.72 -1.76
C ILE A 83 -1.32 8.11 -3.19
N ILE A 84 -2.41 7.57 -3.74
CA ILE A 84 -2.88 7.97 -5.07
C ILE A 84 -3.22 9.45 -5.08
N GLY A 85 -3.91 9.94 -4.05
CA GLY A 85 -4.28 11.34 -3.93
C GLY A 85 -3.06 12.27 -3.92
N CYS A 86 -2.09 12.03 -3.04
CA CYS A 86 -0.85 12.81 -2.98
C CYS A 86 -0.04 12.74 -4.27
N THR A 87 0.06 11.55 -4.86
CA THR A 87 0.78 11.35 -6.12
C THR A 87 0.13 12.15 -7.24
N ALA A 88 -1.20 12.14 -7.35
CA ALA A 88 -1.95 12.90 -8.34
C ALA A 88 -1.90 14.42 -8.12
N LEU A 89 -1.81 14.88 -6.86
CA LEU A 89 -1.60 16.29 -6.53
C LEU A 89 -0.25 16.80 -7.05
N VAL A 90 0.79 15.97 -6.91
CA VAL A 90 2.14 16.29 -7.41
C VAL A 90 2.16 16.25 -8.94
N LEU A 91 1.72 15.14 -9.53
CA LEU A 91 1.66 14.95 -10.97
C LEU A 91 0.41 14.13 -11.34
N PRO A 92 -0.47 14.63 -12.25
CA PRO A 92 -1.61 13.87 -12.74
C PRO A 92 -1.19 12.50 -13.27
N ILE A 93 -1.90 11.45 -12.87
CA ILE A 93 -1.55 10.06 -13.14
C ILE A 93 -2.43 9.53 -14.28
N LYS A 94 -1.82 9.19 -15.39
CA LYS A 94 -2.52 8.50 -16.48
C LYS A 94 -2.55 7.01 -16.19
N VAL A 95 -3.75 6.44 -16.10
CA VAL A 95 -3.97 5.02 -15.83
C VAL A 95 -4.22 4.28 -17.14
N GLY A 96 -3.50 3.19 -17.36
CA GLY A 96 -3.65 2.36 -18.55
C GLY A 96 -5.03 1.69 -18.63
N GLU A 97 -5.49 1.35 -19.83
CA GLU A 97 -6.77 0.67 -20.04
C GLU A 97 -6.81 -0.71 -19.41
N GLY A 98 -5.71 -1.46 -19.51
CA GLY A 98 -5.53 -2.75 -18.84
C GLY A 98 -5.72 -2.62 -17.34
N THR A 99 -5.05 -1.64 -16.74
CA THR A 99 -5.11 -1.38 -15.30
C THR A 99 -6.53 -1.05 -14.83
N MET A 100 -7.26 -0.25 -15.61
CA MET A 100 -8.65 0.10 -15.30
C MET A 100 -9.60 -1.09 -15.41
N SER A 101 -9.36 -1.99 -16.35
CA SER A 101 -10.27 -3.10 -16.65
C SER A 101 -9.90 -4.42 -15.95
N LYS A 102 -8.69 -4.55 -15.40
CA LYS A 102 -8.19 -5.80 -14.81
C LYS A 102 -7.64 -5.60 -13.41
N GLU A 103 -6.59 -4.76 -13.22
CA GLU A 103 -5.87 -4.67 -11.95
C GLU A 103 -6.71 -3.98 -10.87
N ILE A 104 -7.36 -2.83 -11.17
CA ILE A 104 -8.21 -2.15 -10.17
C ILE A 104 -9.45 -2.97 -9.81
N PRO A 105 -10.19 -3.59 -10.75
CA PRO A 105 -11.23 -4.56 -10.40
C PRO A 105 -10.75 -5.71 -9.53
N LEU A 106 -9.50 -6.17 -9.67
CA LEU A 106 -8.94 -7.19 -8.80
C LEU A 106 -8.72 -6.68 -7.36
N VAL A 107 -8.35 -5.39 -7.19
CA VAL A 107 -8.29 -4.75 -5.85
C VAL A 107 -9.68 -4.68 -5.22
N ILE A 108 -10.71 -4.33 -5.99
CA ILE A 108 -12.09 -4.33 -5.51
C ILE A 108 -12.50 -5.74 -5.10
N LEU A 109 -12.20 -6.74 -5.94
CA LEU A 109 -12.47 -8.15 -5.64
C LEU A 109 -11.76 -8.59 -4.35
N SER A 110 -10.50 -8.23 -4.16
CA SER A 110 -9.76 -8.57 -2.94
C SER A 110 -10.40 -8.00 -1.68
N SER A 111 -10.89 -6.77 -1.75
CA SER A 111 -11.61 -6.12 -0.67
C SER A 111 -12.96 -6.80 -0.38
N LEU A 112 -13.67 -7.25 -1.42
CA LEU A 112 -14.92 -8.03 -1.29
C LEU A 112 -14.65 -9.42 -0.70
N VAL A 113 -13.61 -10.11 -1.15
CA VAL A 113 -13.20 -11.42 -0.58
C VAL A 113 -12.89 -11.27 0.90
N LEU A 114 -12.13 -10.25 1.28
CA LEU A 114 -11.86 -9.97 2.70
C LEU A 114 -13.15 -9.69 3.47
N PHE A 115 -14.08 -8.91 2.90
CA PHE A 115 -15.38 -8.64 3.52
C PHE A 115 -16.15 -9.92 3.78
N VAL A 116 -16.16 -10.87 2.84
CA VAL A 116 -16.82 -12.17 3.00
C VAL A 116 -16.15 -12.98 4.10
N CYS A 117 -14.81 -13.15 4.05
CA CYS A 117 -14.05 -13.91 5.05
C CYS A 117 -14.15 -13.33 6.47
N ALA A 118 -14.48 -12.05 6.61
CA ALA A 118 -14.57 -11.36 7.89
C ALA A 118 -16.01 -11.24 8.45
N ASN A 119 -16.99 -11.92 7.85
CA ASN A 119 -18.40 -11.75 8.20
C ASN A 119 -19.15 -13.08 8.49
N ASP A 120 -18.50 -14.00 9.23
CA ASP A 120 -19.09 -15.29 9.62
C ASP A 120 -20.41 -15.13 10.37
N MET A 121 -20.51 -14.12 11.27
CA MET A 121 -21.74 -13.84 12.01
C MET A 121 -22.92 -13.52 11.09
N MET A 122 -22.67 -12.76 10.02
CA MET A 122 -23.72 -12.34 9.09
C MET A 122 -24.06 -13.42 8.08
N LEU A 123 -23.04 -14.16 7.60
CA LEU A 123 -23.19 -15.13 6.51
C LEU A 123 -23.54 -16.53 7.04
N ASP A 124 -22.81 -17.01 8.07
CA ASP A 124 -22.90 -18.38 8.58
C ASP A 124 -23.58 -18.46 9.95
N ARG A 125 -23.98 -17.32 10.53
CA ARG A 125 -24.62 -17.20 11.85
C ARG A 125 -23.73 -17.70 13.00
N GLU A 126 -22.42 -17.59 12.83
CA GLU A 126 -21.45 -17.91 13.86
C GLU A 126 -21.53 -16.87 15.02
N ALA A 127 -20.95 -17.23 16.18
CA ALA A 127 -20.97 -16.36 17.36
C ALA A 127 -20.03 -15.16 17.25
N VAL A 128 -18.97 -15.29 16.46
CA VAL A 128 -17.91 -14.28 16.30
C VAL A 128 -17.40 -14.26 14.86
N ASN A 129 -16.95 -13.10 14.42
CA ASN A 129 -16.26 -12.96 13.14
C ASN A 129 -14.77 -13.28 13.31
N VAL A 130 -14.24 -14.21 12.54
CA VAL A 130 -12.85 -14.66 12.60
C VAL A 130 -12.33 -14.95 11.19
N ILE A 131 -11.29 -14.27 10.78
CA ILE A 131 -10.56 -14.72 9.59
C ILE A 131 -9.81 -15.99 9.97
N SER A 132 -10.34 -17.13 9.55
CA SER A 132 -9.86 -18.45 9.91
C SER A 132 -8.59 -18.84 9.14
N ARG A 133 -7.97 -19.98 9.51
CA ARG A 133 -6.87 -20.55 8.72
C ARG A 133 -7.28 -20.95 7.31
N SER A 134 -8.50 -21.44 7.14
CA SER A 134 -9.05 -21.78 5.81
C SER A 134 -9.16 -20.53 4.94
N ASP A 135 -9.61 -19.41 5.48
CA ASP A 135 -9.63 -18.14 4.77
C ASP A 135 -8.23 -17.69 4.41
N GLY A 136 -7.26 -17.86 5.33
CA GLY A 136 -5.84 -17.61 5.07
C GLY A 136 -5.33 -18.39 3.84
N PHE A 137 -5.64 -19.68 3.74
CA PHE A 137 -5.29 -20.49 2.57
C PHE A 137 -6.01 -20.04 1.29
N VAL A 138 -7.27 -19.62 1.39
CA VAL A 138 -8.03 -19.07 0.25
C VAL A 138 -7.39 -17.77 -0.22
N LEU A 139 -7.03 -16.86 0.68
CA LEU A 139 -6.32 -15.62 0.34
C LEU A 139 -4.97 -15.90 -0.33
N LEU A 140 -4.19 -16.85 0.19
CA LEU A 140 -2.93 -17.28 -0.44
C LEU A 140 -3.13 -17.91 -1.82
N ALA A 141 -4.23 -18.65 -2.03
CA ALA A 141 -4.57 -19.17 -3.36
C ALA A 141 -4.87 -18.03 -4.35
N PHE A 142 -5.62 -17.00 -3.93
CA PHE A 142 -5.81 -15.79 -4.74
C PHE A 142 -4.49 -15.06 -5.01
N PHE A 143 -3.59 -15.02 -4.04
CA PHE A 143 -2.24 -14.49 -4.25
C PHE A 143 -1.47 -15.23 -5.35
N LEU A 144 -1.51 -16.56 -5.37
CA LEU A 144 -0.87 -17.35 -6.43
C LEU A 144 -1.50 -17.08 -7.80
N ILE A 145 -2.82 -16.92 -7.87
CA ILE A 145 -3.52 -16.53 -9.10
C ILE A 145 -3.05 -15.15 -9.55
N PHE A 146 -2.98 -14.18 -8.64
CA PHE A 146 -2.47 -12.84 -8.94
C PHE A 146 -1.02 -12.88 -9.45
N MET A 147 -0.14 -13.64 -8.80
CA MET A 147 1.25 -13.81 -9.26
C MET A 147 1.30 -14.43 -10.66
N ARG A 148 0.52 -15.50 -10.89
CA ARG A 148 0.45 -16.15 -12.22
C ARG A 148 -0.02 -15.18 -13.30
N TYR A 149 -1.06 -14.39 -12.99
CA TYR A 149 -1.56 -13.32 -13.87
C TYR A 149 -0.48 -12.28 -14.17
N THR A 150 0.20 -11.78 -13.15
CA THR A 150 1.24 -10.75 -13.29
C THR A 150 2.43 -11.26 -14.11
N PHE A 151 2.87 -12.51 -13.90
CA PHE A 151 3.90 -13.13 -14.75
C PHE A 151 3.44 -13.35 -16.20
N ALA A 152 2.16 -13.62 -16.43
CA ALA A 152 1.62 -13.74 -17.78
C ALA A 152 1.66 -12.39 -18.53
N ILE A 153 1.31 -11.28 -17.85
CA ILE A 153 1.43 -9.94 -18.43
C ILE A 153 2.90 -9.60 -18.70
N ALA A 154 3.81 -9.93 -17.78
CA ALA A 154 5.24 -9.67 -17.95
C ALA A 154 5.79 -10.29 -19.25
N ARG A 155 5.31 -11.49 -19.63
CA ARG A 155 5.74 -12.18 -20.86
C ARG A 155 5.14 -11.59 -22.12
N ASN A 156 3.92 -11.03 -22.05
CA ASN A 156 3.19 -10.49 -23.19
C ASN A 156 3.35 -8.96 -23.34
N GLY A 157 3.90 -8.27 -22.33
CA GLY A 157 3.94 -6.81 -22.25
C GLY A 157 5.06 -6.12 -23.02
N ALA A 158 5.73 -6.82 -23.95
CA ALA A 158 6.76 -6.21 -24.80
C ALA A 158 6.19 -5.15 -25.80
N ASP A 159 4.87 -5.16 -26.03
CA ASP A 159 4.24 -4.32 -27.05
C ASP A 159 3.61 -3.02 -26.51
N GLU A 160 3.49 -2.85 -25.19
CA GLU A 160 2.96 -1.64 -24.55
C GLU A 160 4.03 -0.78 -23.85
N ALA A 161 5.31 -0.97 -24.15
CA ALA A 161 6.37 -0.09 -23.68
C ALA A 161 6.12 1.31 -24.26
N GLY A 162 5.44 2.14 -23.46
CA GLY A 162 5.19 3.55 -23.77
C GLY A 162 6.50 4.29 -24.06
N GLU A 163 6.35 5.46 -24.71
CA GLU A 163 7.39 6.37 -25.19
C GLU A 163 8.76 6.17 -24.53
N GLU A 164 9.80 5.96 -25.33
CA GLU A 164 11.20 5.73 -24.91
C GLU A 164 11.67 6.79 -23.90
N GLN A 165 11.44 6.51 -22.63
CA GLN A 165 12.06 7.32 -21.59
C GLN A 165 13.57 7.04 -21.63
N LYS A 166 14.37 8.10 -21.50
CA LYS A 166 15.84 8.02 -21.36
C LYS A 166 16.22 7.41 -20.00
N ILE A 167 15.77 6.18 -19.73
CA ILE A 167 16.16 5.44 -18.53
C ILE A 167 17.62 5.06 -18.69
N LYS A 168 18.46 5.42 -17.68
CA LYS A 168 19.87 5.01 -17.65
C LYS A 168 19.96 3.49 -17.62
N GLU A 169 20.58 2.92 -18.62
CA GLU A 169 20.91 1.49 -18.59
C GLU A 169 21.90 1.24 -17.44
N MET A 170 21.57 0.28 -16.60
CA MET A 170 22.42 -0.16 -15.52
C MET A 170 22.70 -1.68 -15.63
N PRO A 171 23.90 -2.16 -15.28
CA PRO A 171 24.13 -3.60 -15.15
C PRO A 171 23.25 -4.17 -14.04
N VAL A 172 22.80 -5.42 -14.21
CA VAL A 172 21.82 -6.07 -13.30
C VAL A 172 22.27 -6.01 -11.84
N TRP A 173 23.53 -6.31 -11.55
CA TRP A 173 24.04 -6.25 -10.17
C TRP A 173 23.90 -4.86 -9.53
N LYS A 174 24.07 -3.80 -10.31
CA LYS A 174 23.89 -2.42 -9.86
C LYS A 174 22.42 -2.11 -9.63
N SER A 175 21.53 -2.56 -10.52
CA SER A 175 20.07 -2.43 -10.32
C SER A 175 19.62 -3.15 -9.04
N VAL A 176 20.13 -4.36 -8.78
CA VAL A 176 19.85 -5.10 -7.55
C VAL A 176 20.33 -4.34 -6.31
N LEU A 177 21.53 -3.76 -6.34
CA LEU A 177 22.04 -2.93 -5.24
C LEU A 177 21.18 -1.67 -5.02
N TYR A 178 20.71 -1.04 -6.09
CA TYR A 178 19.82 0.13 -6.00
C TYR A 178 18.45 -0.24 -5.41
N ILE A 179 17.90 -1.40 -5.78
CA ILE A 179 16.66 -1.92 -5.22
C ILE A 179 16.84 -2.26 -3.73
N ALA A 180 17.83 -3.08 -3.40
CA ALA A 180 18.07 -3.52 -2.02
C ALA A 180 18.45 -2.35 -1.09
N GLY A 181 19.36 -1.49 -1.52
CA GLY A 181 19.72 -0.28 -0.79
C GLY A 181 18.58 0.71 -0.68
N GLY A 182 17.77 0.84 -1.75
CA GLY A 182 16.56 1.65 -1.77
C GLY A 182 15.52 1.18 -0.76
N LEU A 183 15.24 -0.12 -0.73
CA LEU A 183 14.32 -0.73 0.24
C LEU A 183 14.83 -0.57 1.68
N ALA A 184 16.11 -0.86 1.92
CA ALA A 184 16.72 -0.64 3.24
C ALA A 184 16.60 0.83 3.68
N GLY A 185 16.91 1.79 2.79
CA GLY A 185 16.77 3.22 3.05
C GLY A 185 15.32 3.64 3.35
N LEU A 186 14.34 3.08 2.66
CA LEU A 186 12.92 3.33 2.91
C LEU A 186 12.47 2.77 4.26
N ILE A 187 12.83 1.53 4.59
CA ILE A 187 12.42 0.88 5.84
C ILE A 187 13.06 1.57 7.05
N PHE A 188 14.40 1.69 7.07
CA PHE A 188 15.10 2.34 8.18
C PHE A 188 14.79 3.84 8.26
N GLY A 189 14.70 4.52 7.11
CA GLY A 189 14.32 5.92 7.03
C GLY A 189 12.89 6.15 7.55
N GLY A 190 11.95 5.27 7.22
CA GLY A 190 10.58 5.31 7.72
C GLY A 190 10.51 5.19 9.25
N GLN A 191 11.23 4.23 9.82
CA GLN A 191 11.32 4.07 11.29
C GLN A 191 11.89 5.32 11.97
N LEU A 192 13.04 5.81 11.50
CA LEU A 192 13.66 7.03 12.07
C LEU A 192 12.73 8.25 11.95
N PHE A 193 12.02 8.37 10.83
CA PHE A 193 11.08 9.47 10.60
C PHE A 193 9.91 9.40 11.60
N VAL A 194 9.30 8.22 11.76
CA VAL A 194 8.18 8.01 12.69
C VAL A 194 8.61 8.25 14.14
N ASP A 195 9.77 7.73 14.55
CA ASP A 195 10.32 7.93 15.88
C ASP A 195 10.58 9.41 16.17
N GLY A 196 11.21 10.11 15.22
CA GLY A 196 11.47 11.54 15.30
C GLY A 196 10.20 12.39 15.36
N ALA A 197 9.23 12.10 14.46
CA ALA A 197 7.94 12.79 14.42
C ALA A 197 7.12 12.56 15.69
N SER A 198 7.05 11.30 16.17
CA SER A 198 6.35 10.94 17.39
C SER A 198 6.97 11.60 18.63
N GLY A 199 8.32 11.62 18.71
CA GLY A 199 9.02 12.29 19.79
C GLY A 199 8.79 13.81 19.81
N LEU A 200 8.70 14.45 18.65
CA LEU A 200 8.33 15.88 18.55
C LEU A 200 6.87 16.11 18.94
N ALA A 201 5.95 15.30 18.44
CA ALA A 201 4.53 15.41 18.76
C ALA A 201 4.28 15.27 20.27
N ARG A 202 4.94 14.32 20.94
CA ARG A 202 4.93 14.18 22.40
C ARG A 202 5.42 15.44 23.11
N SER A 203 6.50 16.04 22.61
CA SER A 203 7.04 17.28 23.20
C SER A 203 6.11 18.48 23.06
N TRP A 204 5.16 18.43 22.13
CA TRP A 204 4.11 19.44 21.91
C TRP A 204 2.80 19.09 22.64
N GLY A 205 2.77 18.00 23.42
CA GLY A 205 1.61 17.60 24.21
C GLY A 205 0.54 16.85 23.41
N VAL A 206 0.87 16.33 22.22
CA VAL A 206 -0.04 15.50 21.44
C VAL A 206 -0.21 14.14 22.16
N SER A 207 -1.45 13.66 22.27
CA SER A 207 -1.75 12.40 22.94
C SER A 207 -1.17 11.18 22.21
N GLU A 208 -0.81 10.13 22.97
CA GLU A 208 -0.31 8.87 22.40
C GLU A 208 -1.30 8.22 21.44
N SER A 209 -2.60 8.37 21.69
CA SER A 209 -3.64 7.85 20.80
C SER A 209 -3.60 8.52 19.43
N VAL A 210 -3.46 9.84 19.38
CA VAL A 210 -3.35 10.58 18.11
C VAL A 210 -2.05 10.22 17.39
N ILE A 211 -0.92 10.11 18.10
CA ILE A 211 0.37 9.71 17.54
C ILE A 211 0.26 8.30 16.94
N GLY A 212 -0.30 7.34 17.69
CA GLY A 212 -0.49 5.96 17.23
C GLY A 212 -1.39 5.88 16.00
N LEU A 213 -2.51 6.60 16.02
CA LEU A 213 -3.52 6.54 14.95
C LEU A 213 -3.04 7.19 13.63
N THR A 214 -2.16 8.19 13.72
CA THR A 214 -1.72 8.96 12.54
C THR A 214 -0.29 8.63 12.12
N LEU A 215 0.68 8.89 13.00
CA LEU A 215 2.10 8.79 12.65
C LEU A 215 2.59 7.33 12.61
N VAL A 216 2.17 6.50 13.56
CA VAL A 216 2.60 5.10 13.59
C VAL A 216 1.83 4.30 12.55
N ALA A 217 0.51 4.46 12.48
CA ALA A 217 -0.32 3.73 11.49
C ALA A 217 0.00 4.11 10.05
N GLY A 218 0.30 5.40 9.77
CA GLY A 218 0.73 5.84 8.44
C GLY A 218 2.20 5.53 8.14
N GLY A 219 3.00 5.23 9.17
CA GLY A 219 4.45 5.09 9.08
C GLY A 219 4.91 3.89 8.26
N THR A 220 4.18 2.77 8.36
CA THR A 220 4.48 1.56 7.59
C THR A 220 4.29 1.77 6.09
N SER A 221 3.33 2.62 5.70
CA SER A 221 3.04 2.94 4.30
C SER A 221 3.81 4.17 3.77
N LEU A 222 4.74 4.75 4.55
CA LEU A 222 5.64 5.80 4.06
C LEU A 222 6.55 5.33 2.90
N PRO A 223 7.09 4.10 2.90
CA PRO A 223 7.82 3.57 1.76
C PRO A 223 7.01 3.62 0.46
N GLU A 224 5.75 3.18 0.50
CA GLU A 224 4.82 3.21 -0.63
C GLU A 224 4.56 4.63 -1.11
N LEU A 225 4.28 5.56 -0.19
CA LEU A 225 4.02 6.96 -0.51
C LEU A 225 5.24 7.59 -1.19
N ALA A 226 6.41 7.47 -0.58
CA ALA A 226 7.65 8.07 -1.09
C ALA A 226 8.02 7.49 -2.47
N THR A 227 7.88 6.18 -2.63
CA THR A 227 8.19 5.49 -3.90
C THR A 227 7.21 5.90 -5.00
N SER A 228 5.90 5.92 -4.72
CA SER A 228 4.88 6.29 -5.72
C SER A 228 5.02 7.75 -6.15
N VAL A 229 5.22 8.68 -5.22
CA VAL A 229 5.46 10.10 -5.54
C VAL A 229 6.76 10.27 -6.34
N THR A 230 7.84 9.60 -5.93
CA THR A 230 9.13 9.67 -6.64
C THR A 230 9.04 9.11 -8.06
N ALA A 231 8.35 7.96 -8.22
CA ALA A 231 8.11 7.36 -9.54
C ALA A 231 7.32 8.30 -10.45
N ALA A 232 6.27 8.96 -9.93
CA ALA A 232 5.50 9.94 -10.67
C ALA A 232 6.36 11.14 -11.08
N LEU A 233 7.16 11.70 -10.16
CA LEU A 233 8.09 12.80 -10.47
C LEU A 233 9.12 12.43 -11.54
N LYS A 234 9.53 11.16 -11.59
CA LYS A 234 10.41 10.61 -12.64
C LYS A 234 9.65 10.23 -13.92
N LYS A 235 8.38 10.58 -14.03
CA LYS A 235 7.51 10.27 -15.17
C LYS A 235 7.33 8.76 -15.43
N ASN A 236 7.37 7.96 -14.36
CA ASN A 236 7.10 6.52 -14.38
C ASN A 236 5.74 6.21 -13.71
N PRO A 237 4.60 6.63 -14.30
CA PRO A 237 3.29 6.43 -13.70
C PRO A 237 2.93 4.95 -13.54
N GLY A 238 3.49 4.06 -14.39
CA GLY A 238 3.32 2.62 -14.29
C GLY A 238 3.85 2.06 -12.97
N ILE A 239 5.06 2.47 -12.55
CA ILE A 239 5.63 2.07 -11.25
C ILE A 239 4.78 2.65 -10.11
N ALA A 240 4.35 3.91 -10.20
CA ALA A 240 3.58 4.55 -9.14
C ALA A 240 2.22 3.84 -8.90
N ILE A 241 1.46 3.63 -9.97
CA ILE A 241 0.16 2.93 -9.91
C ILE A 241 0.34 1.46 -9.55
N GLY A 242 1.32 0.80 -10.16
CA GLY A 242 1.62 -0.61 -9.90
C GLY A 242 2.01 -0.85 -8.44
N ASN A 243 2.80 0.04 -7.83
CA ASN A 243 3.14 -0.02 -6.42
C ASN A 243 1.87 -0.02 -5.53
N VAL A 244 0.98 0.95 -5.72
CA VAL A 244 -0.25 1.05 -4.90
C VAL A 244 -1.18 -0.15 -5.09
N ILE A 245 -1.46 -0.53 -6.34
CA ILE A 245 -2.33 -1.68 -6.64
C ILE A 245 -1.69 -2.96 -6.13
N GLY A 246 -0.39 -3.14 -6.38
CA GLY A 246 0.36 -4.31 -5.93
C GLY A 246 0.37 -4.41 -4.40
N SER A 247 0.69 -3.33 -3.69
CA SER A 247 0.67 -3.31 -2.22
C SER A 247 -0.71 -3.65 -1.66
N ASN A 248 -1.81 -3.16 -2.26
CA ASN A 248 -3.15 -3.51 -1.81
C ASN A 248 -3.46 -5.01 -1.97
N LEU A 249 -3.09 -5.59 -3.10
CA LEU A 249 -3.27 -7.03 -3.35
C LEU A 249 -2.33 -7.88 -2.47
N PHE A 250 -1.08 -7.45 -2.28
CA PHE A 250 -0.15 -8.09 -1.35
C PHE A 250 -0.67 -8.07 0.07
N ASN A 251 -1.13 -6.94 0.54
CA ASN A 251 -1.62 -6.77 1.90
C ASN A 251 -2.81 -7.69 2.19
N ILE A 252 -3.81 -7.73 1.32
CA ILE A 252 -4.99 -8.60 1.52
C ILE A 252 -4.64 -10.06 1.27
N PHE A 253 -4.08 -10.40 0.12
CA PHE A 253 -3.94 -11.80 -0.27
C PHE A 253 -2.74 -12.48 0.40
N PHE A 254 -1.60 -11.78 0.51
CA PHE A 254 -0.38 -12.39 1.04
C PHE A 254 -0.18 -12.10 2.52
N VAL A 255 -0.16 -10.83 2.92
CA VAL A 255 0.11 -10.46 4.33
C VAL A 255 -0.96 -11.03 5.25
N LEU A 256 -2.24 -10.76 4.96
CA LEU A 256 -3.33 -11.26 5.78
C LEU A 256 -3.49 -12.77 5.63
N GLY A 257 -3.30 -13.31 4.41
CA GLY A 257 -3.28 -14.74 4.16
C GLY A 257 -2.24 -15.48 5.00
N CYS A 258 -0.99 -15.01 5.05
CA CYS A 258 0.06 -15.56 5.92
C CYS A 258 -0.32 -15.43 7.40
N SER A 259 -0.77 -14.25 7.82
CA SER A 259 -1.11 -13.99 9.21
C SER A 259 -2.23 -14.91 9.71
N ALA A 260 -3.32 -15.05 8.95
CA ALA A 260 -4.44 -15.93 9.28
C ALA A 260 -4.07 -17.43 9.25
N THR A 261 -3.20 -17.84 8.33
CA THR A 261 -2.68 -19.22 8.28
C THR A 261 -1.89 -19.59 9.53
N VAL A 262 -1.07 -18.66 10.02
CA VAL A 262 -0.26 -18.85 11.23
C VAL A 262 -1.16 -18.87 12.48
N SER A 263 -2.06 -17.90 12.61
CA SER A 263 -2.99 -17.80 13.75
C SER A 263 -4.34 -17.25 13.26
N PRO A 264 -5.49 -17.87 13.62
CA PRO A 264 -6.79 -17.29 13.34
C PRO A 264 -6.91 -15.87 13.90
N LEU A 265 -7.55 -14.98 13.16
CA LEU A 265 -7.61 -13.56 13.46
C LEU A 265 -9.05 -13.13 13.82
N PRO A 266 -9.44 -13.10 15.10
CA PRO A 266 -10.68 -12.47 15.52
C PRO A 266 -10.71 -10.98 15.13
N MET A 267 -11.86 -10.50 14.63
CA MET A 267 -12.02 -9.13 14.11
C MET A 267 -11.86 -8.04 15.18
N GLY A 268 -12.13 -8.36 16.46
CA GLY A 268 -12.03 -7.38 17.54
C GLY A 268 -12.90 -6.15 17.31
N ASN A 269 -12.30 -4.96 17.39
CA ASN A 269 -12.98 -3.68 17.16
C ASN A 269 -13.05 -3.28 15.67
N ILE A 270 -12.41 -4.04 14.77
CA ILE A 270 -12.55 -3.84 13.32
C ILE A 270 -13.96 -4.29 12.92
N ASN A 271 -14.69 -3.42 12.26
CA ASN A 271 -16.09 -3.65 11.96
C ASN A 271 -16.42 -3.47 10.48
N ASN A 272 -17.66 -3.75 10.11
CA ASN A 272 -18.13 -3.67 8.74
C ASN A 272 -18.05 -2.25 8.14
N LEU A 273 -17.99 -1.20 8.96
CA LEU A 273 -17.78 0.16 8.45
C LEU A 273 -16.35 0.29 7.92
N ASP A 274 -15.35 -0.21 8.65
CA ASP A 274 -13.94 -0.15 8.22
C ASP A 274 -13.74 -0.94 6.90
N LEU A 275 -14.36 -2.12 6.81
CA LEU A 275 -14.36 -2.94 5.58
C LEU A 275 -15.14 -2.26 4.44
N SER A 276 -16.25 -1.58 4.75
CA SER A 276 -17.01 -0.82 3.75
C SER A 276 -16.23 0.37 3.21
N VAL A 277 -15.47 1.07 4.07
CA VAL A 277 -14.56 2.15 3.64
C VAL A 277 -13.45 1.61 2.76
N LEU A 278 -12.90 0.42 3.07
CA LEU A 278 -11.91 -0.25 2.22
C LEU A 278 -12.47 -0.51 0.82
N ILE A 279 -13.68 -1.09 0.72
CA ILE A 279 -14.34 -1.33 -0.57
C ILE A 279 -14.64 -0.01 -1.27
N ALA A 280 -15.19 0.97 -0.55
CA ALA A 280 -15.53 2.28 -1.10
C ALA A 280 -14.30 3.03 -1.63
N SER A 281 -13.15 2.93 -0.95
CA SER A 281 -11.88 3.52 -1.41
C SER A 281 -11.39 2.91 -2.72
N SER A 282 -11.49 1.59 -2.86
CA SER A 282 -11.15 0.86 -4.07
C SER A 282 -12.11 1.19 -5.23
N LEU A 283 -13.42 1.28 -4.93
CA LEU A 283 -14.44 1.71 -5.89
C LEU A 283 -14.23 3.17 -6.32
N LEU A 284 -13.91 4.06 -5.38
CA LEU A 284 -13.63 5.47 -5.69
C LEU A 284 -12.44 5.60 -6.64
N LEU A 285 -11.36 4.85 -6.39
CA LEU A 285 -10.20 4.80 -7.29
C LEU A 285 -10.61 4.37 -8.70
N TRP A 286 -11.44 3.33 -8.81
CA TRP A 286 -11.94 2.85 -10.10
C TRP A 286 -12.83 3.88 -10.81
N LEU A 287 -13.80 4.48 -10.08
CA LEU A 287 -14.71 5.48 -10.62
C LEU A 287 -13.97 6.73 -11.11
N VAL A 288 -13.04 7.24 -10.30
CA VAL A 288 -12.23 8.41 -10.64
C VAL A 288 -11.39 8.15 -11.89
N GLY A 289 -10.76 6.99 -11.97
CA GLY A 289 -9.96 6.62 -13.13
C GLY A 289 -10.78 6.38 -14.40
N TRP A 290 -12.04 5.96 -14.28
CA TRP A 290 -12.89 5.63 -15.44
C TRP A 290 -13.65 6.83 -15.99
N PHE A 291 -14.32 7.62 -15.11
CA PHE A 291 -15.27 8.64 -15.54
C PHE A 291 -14.65 10.00 -15.84
N PHE A 292 -13.46 10.30 -15.33
CA PHE A 292 -12.84 11.61 -15.47
C PHE A 292 -11.71 11.63 -16.51
N ARG A 293 -11.74 12.64 -17.40
CA ARG A 293 -10.69 13.07 -18.34
C ARG A 293 -9.77 11.97 -18.91
N LYS A 294 -10.32 11.08 -19.73
CA LYS A 294 -9.51 10.08 -20.48
C LYS A 294 -8.59 9.24 -19.60
N ARG A 295 -9.12 8.69 -18.51
CA ARG A 295 -8.37 7.81 -17.57
C ARG A 295 -7.15 8.49 -16.93
N THR A 296 -7.29 9.76 -16.59
CA THR A 296 -6.26 10.52 -15.88
C THR A 296 -6.81 11.00 -14.55
N ILE A 297 -6.19 10.56 -13.45
CA ILE A 297 -6.46 11.08 -12.11
C ILE A 297 -5.77 12.44 -12.01
N THR A 298 -6.55 13.51 -11.99
CA THR A 298 -6.04 14.88 -11.96
C THR A 298 -5.81 15.33 -10.50
N ARG A 299 -5.28 16.54 -10.35
CA ARG A 299 -5.06 17.14 -9.03
C ARG A 299 -6.35 17.32 -8.24
N LEU A 300 -7.48 17.58 -8.92
CA LEU A 300 -8.77 17.77 -8.25
C LEU A 300 -9.26 16.45 -7.63
N GLU A 301 -9.25 15.37 -8.40
CA GLU A 301 -9.59 14.04 -7.91
C GLU A 301 -8.60 13.58 -6.83
N GLY A 302 -7.31 13.92 -6.97
CA GLY A 302 -6.30 13.69 -5.95
C GLY A 302 -6.63 14.40 -4.63
N ALA A 303 -7.02 15.68 -4.70
CA ALA A 303 -7.47 16.44 -3.52
C ALA A 303 -8.73 15.84 -2.87
N LEU A 304 -9.68 15.37 -3.68
CA LEU A 304 -10.88 14.69 -3.20
C LEU A 304 -10.51 13.41 -2.42
N MET A 305 -9.61 12.58 -2.98
CA MET A 305 -9.19 11.33 -2.34
C MET A 305 -8.47 11.59 -1.01
N VAL A 306 -7.55 12.54 -0.96
CA VAL A 306 -6.90 12.98 0.30
C VAL A 306 -7.93 13.49 1.29
N GLY A 307 -8.90 14.29 0.85
CA GLY A 307 -10.00 14.78 1.68
C GLY A 307 -10.84 13.64 2.29
N CYS A 308 -11.17 12.62 1.49
CA CYS A 308 -11.86 11.42 1.97
C CYS A 308 -11.05 10.69 3.05
N TYR A 309 -9.74 10.55 2.87
CA TYR A 309 -8.87 9.94 3.88
C TYR A 309 -8.85 10.74 5.19
N VAL A 310 -8.71 12.06 5.11
CA VAL A 310 -8.72 12.94 6.30
C VAL A 310 -10.05 12.83 7.06
N VAL A 311 -11.19 12.80 6.35
CA VAL A 311 -12.52 12.62 6.97
C VAL A 311 -12.62 11.25 7.66
N TYR A 312 -12.13 10.18 7.02
CA TYR A 312 -12.11 8.85 7.61
C TYR A 312 -11.25 8.81 8.88
N THR A 313 -10.05 9.38 8.84
CA THR A 313 -9.15 9.43 10.01
C THR A 313 -9.76 10.23 11.16
N ALA A 314 -10.40 11.36 10.87
CA ALA A 314 -11.11 12.15 11.88
C ALA A 314 -12.31 11.39 12.50
N TYR A 315 -12.96 10.53 11.71
CA TYR A 315 -14.02 9.63 12.23
C TYR A 315 -13.42 8.58 13.18
N LEU A 316 -12.30 7.95 12.82
CA LEU A 316 -11.64 6.95 13.68
C LEU A 316 -11.19 7.55 15.02
N ASP A 317 -10.64 8.76 15.02
CA ASP A 317 -10.25 9.47 16.24
C ASP A 317 -11.44 9.69 17.19
N ARG A 318 -12.58 10.14 16.66
CA ARG A 318 -13.81 10.29 17.45
C ARG A 318 -14.37 8.98 17.98
N LYS A 319 -14.24 7.88 17.21
CA LYS A 319 -14.65 6.53 17.64
C LYS A 319 -13.78 6.06 18.82
N SER A 320 -12.46 6.21 18.71
CA SER A 320 -11.50 5.87 19.78
C SER A 320 -11.75 6.65 21.06
N THR A 321 -12.02 7.96 20.95
CA THR A 321 -12.30 8.83 22.11
C THR A 321 -13.61 8.49 22.84
N ARG A 322 -14.57 7.84 22.17
CA ARG A 322 -15.85 7.42 22.79
C ARG A 322 -15.78 6.05 23.45
N LEU A 323 -14.76 5.24 23.15
CA LEU A 323 -14.57 3.89 23.71
C LEU A 323 -13.66 3.90 24.93
N ASN A 324 -12.91 4.97 25.17
CA ASN A 324 -12.12 5.26 26.38
C ASN A 324 -12.88 6.18 27.34
#